data_9c48d37d21245a7d240f1a7c37dce696
#
_entry.id   9c48d37d21245a7d240f1a7c37dce696
#
_cell.length_a   1.000
_cell.length_b   1.000
_cell.length_c   1.000
_cell.angle_alpha   90.00
_cell.angle_beta   90.00
_cell.angle_gamma   90.00
#
_symmetry.space_group_name_H-M   'P 1'
#
loop_
_entity.id
_entity.type
_entity.pdbx_description
1 polymer ?
#
loop_
_entity_poly.entity_id
_entity_poly.type
_entity_poly.pdbx_seq_one_letter_code
_entity_poly.pdbx_strand_id
1 'polypeptide(L)'
;AAAKMLQSNVDGTANVVNACLVQKIKKLIFVSSVAALGRIRENEAIDESMHWTPATSNSVYGQSKYLAELEVWRAMEEGLPMAIVNPVIILGAGDWNNGSSGIFKSAYNEFPWYTGGMSGFVDVLDVVDAMQILMESNVVGQRYVLSAENIHYRDIFNAIAKAFDKKLPHKKVTPFLAGIVWRLEAIKGMITGKAPLLTKETAATAQATVRFNNQKFLNAFPDFKYRKVDDTIIRVAKELKAIHHLA
;
A
#
# COMPACT_ATOMS: atom_id res chain seq x y z
N ALA A 1 5.64 16.90 9.81
CA ALA A 1 4.95 15.69 9.34
C ALA A 1 5.94 14.52 9.16
N ALA A 2 7.04 14.70 8.39
CA ALA A 2 8.01 13.63 8.10
C ALA A 2 8.67 13.03 9.36
N ALA A 3 9.23 13.87 10.24
CA ALA A 3 9.86 13.42 11.49
C ALA A 3 8.88 12.63 12.39
N LYS A 4 7.62 13.10 12.50
CA LYS A 4 6.59 12.40 13.27
C LYS A 4 6.24 11.03 12.66
N MET A 5 6.21 10.91 11.34
CA MET A 5 5.97 9.63 10.65
C MET A 5 7.11 8.65 10.90
N LEU A 6 8.37 9.10 10.76
CA LEU A 6 9.54 8.28 11.07
C LEU A 6 9.51 7.81 12.54
N GLN A 7 9.35 8.73 13.47
CA GLN A 7 9.25 8.41 14.90
C GLN A 7 8.11 7.42 15.18
N SER A 8 6.92 7.68 14.68
CA SER A 8 5.77 6.80 14.92
C SER A 8 5.97 5.39 14.36
N ASN A 9 6.54 5.27 13.15
CA ASN A 9 6.72 3.97 12.53
C ASN A 9 7.95 3.22 13.06
N VAL A 10 9.06 3.91 13.28
CA VAL A 10 10.32 3.26 13.70
C VAL A 10 10.32 3.03 15.20
N ASP A 11 10.20 4.09 16.02
CA ASP A 11 10.24 3.97 17.48
C ASP A 11 9.04 3.17 17.99
N GLY A 12 7.86 3.35 17.37
CA GLY A 12 6.66 2.56 17.68
C GLY A 12 6.89 1.07 17.43
N THR A 13 7.51 0.70 16.30
CA THR A 13 7.84 -0.70 16.01
C THR A 13 8.90 -1.21 16.97
N ALA A 14 9.97 -0.45 17.23
CA ALA A 14 10.99 -0.82 18.20
C ALA A 14 10.40 -1.13 19.59
N ASN A 15 9.48 -0.28 20.07
CA ASN A 15 8.81 -0.48 21.34
C ASN A 15 7.98 -1.79 21.35
N VAL A 16 7.25 -2.06 20.26
CA VAL A 16 6.44 -3.28 20.14
C VAL A 16 7.33 -4.54 20.13
N VAL A 17 8.39 -4.58 19.31
CA VAL A 17 9.26 -5.76 19.22
C VAL A 17 10.03 -5.99 20.53
N ASN A 18 10.46 -4.92 21.22
CA ASN A 18 11.09 -5.03 22.54
C ASN A 18 10.12 -5.62 23.57
N ALA A 19 8.86 -5.17 23.57
CA ALA A 19 7.84 -5.75 24.45
C ALA A 19 7.59 -7.23 24.12
N CYS A 20 7.57 -7.58 22.82
CA CYS A 20 7.43 -8.98 22.38
C CYS A 20 8.59 -9.86 22.87
N LEU A 21 9.82 -9.38 22.81
CA LEU A 21 11.00 -10.09 23.31
C LEU A 21 10.93 -10.30 24.83
N VAL A 22 10.61 -9.24 25.59
CA VAL A 22 10.49 -9.31 27.06
C VAL A 22 9.40 -10.31 27.47
N GLN A 23 8.25 -10.28 26.79
CA GLN A 23 7.12 -11.17 27.08
C GLN A 23 7.27 -12.57 26.48
N LYS A 24 8.34 -12.82 25.72
CA LYS A 24 8.63 -14.11 25.06
C LYS A 24 7.42 -14.61 24.25
N ILE A 25 6.81 -13.74 23.45
CA ILE A 25 5.68 -14.13 22.62
C ILE A 25 6.09 -15.22 21.63
N LYS A 26 5.14 -16.08 21.27
CA LYS A 26 5.40 -17.23 20.40
C LYS A 26 5.73 -16.85 18.97
N LYS A 27 5.12 -15.80 18.45
CA LYS A 27 5.33 -15.32 17.08
C LYS A 27 4.76 -13.92 16.86
N LEU A 28 5.41 -13.15 16.02
CA LEU A 28 4.95 -11.84 15.55
C LEU A 28 4.69 -11.88 14.02
N ILE A 29 3.53 -11.41 13.57
CA ILE A 29 3.29 -11.11 12.17
C ILE A 29 3.29 -9.59 12.01
N PHE A 30 4.24 -9.07 11.22
CA PHE A 30 4.40 -7.63 11.02
C PHE A 30 3.86 -7.20 9.65
N VAL A 31 2.99 -6.18 9.65
CA VAL A 31 2.50 -5.59 8.42
C VAL A 31 3.41 -4.44 8.01
N SER A 32 4.29 -4.71 7.06
CA SER A 32 5.14 -3.72 6.41
C SER A 32 4.43 -3.12 5.17
N SER A 33 5.11 -2.94 4.09
CA SER A 33 4.58 -2.47 2.80
C SER A 33 5.59 -2.79 1.69
N VAL A 34 5.12 -2.92 0.46
CA VAL A 34 6.01 -2.94 -0.73
C VAL A 34 6.84 -1.65 -0.86
N ALA A 35 6.45 -0.57 -0.19
CA ALA A 35 7.25 0.66 -0.13
C ALA A 35 8.57 0.50 0.65
N ALA A 36 8.70 -0.53 1.49
CA ALA A 36 9.94 -0.90 2.17
C ALA A 36 10.91 -1.69 1.26
N LEU A 37 10.47 -2.11 0.08
CA LEU A 37 11.28 -2.84 -0.88
C LEU A 37 11.98 -1.87 -1.85
N GLY A 38 13.13 -2.28 -2.36
CA GLY A 38 13.84 -1.52 -3.41
C GLY A 38 13.22 -1.69 -4.79
N ARG A 39 13.67 -0.86 -5.73
CA ARG A 39 13.37 -0.96 -7.16
C ARG A 39 14.66 -1.03 -7.94
N ILE A 40 15.47 -2.07 -7.67
CA ILE A 40 16.85 -2.15 -8.14
C ILE A 40 16.92 -2.51 -9.64
N ARG A 41 15.88 -3.19 -10.16
CA ARG A 41 15.84 -3.68 -11.53
C ARG A 41 14.75 -2.96 -12.29
N GLU A 42 15.16 -2.19 -13.29
CA GLU A 42 14.21 -1.55 -14.21
C GLU A 42 13.45 -2.62 -15.00
N ASN A 43 12.15 -2.40 -15.20
CA ASN A 43 11.24 -3.27 -15.95
C ASN A 43 10.98 -4.67 -15.37
N GLU A 44 11.55 -5.03 -14.23
CA GLU A 44 11.21 -6.26 -13.51
C GLU A 44 10.08 -6.03 -12.50
N ALA A 45 9.33 -7.09 -12.20
CA ALA A 45 8.37 -7.06 -11.11
C ALA A 45 9.11 -7.02 -9.77
N ILE A 46 8.65 -6.17 -8.86
CA ILE A 46 9.21 -6.07 -7.51
C ILE A 46 8.84 -7.33 -6.72
N ASP A 47 9.83 -7.95 -6.14
CA ASP A 47 9.72 -9.11 -5.26
C ASP A 47 10.53 -8.92 -3.97
N GLU A 48 10.52 -9.95 -3.13
CA GLU A 48 11.19 -9.94 -1.82
C GLU A 48 12.72 -9.92 -1.90
N SER A 49 13.31 -10.20 -3.04
CA SER A 49 14.77 -10.15 -3.25
C SER A 49 15.30 -8.73 -3.42
N MET A 50 14.41 -7.77 -3.65
CA MET A 50 14.79 -6.38 -3.86
C MET A 50 15.00 -5.67 -2.51
N HIS A 51 16.24 -5.21 -2.28
CA HIS A 51 16.58 -4.46 -1.08
C HIS A 51 16.35 -2.97 -1.29
N TRP A 52 15.85 -2.32 -0.25
CA TRP A 52 15.69 -0.87 -0.24
C TRP A 52 17.04 -0.17 -0.28
N THR A 53 17.15 0.88 -1.10
CA THR A 53 18.31 1.77 -1.13
C THR A 53 17.84 3.22 -1.18
N PRO A 54 18.61 4.20 -0.69
CA PRO A 54 18.27 5.63 -0.80
C PRO A 54 18.04 6.10 -2.25
N ALA A 55 18.66 5.43 -3.22
CA ALA A 55 18.51 5.76 -4.63
C ALA A 55 17.19 5.25 -5.24
N THR A 56 16.57 4.23 -4.64
CA THR A 56 15.40 3.55 -5.19
C THR A 56 14.07 4.00 -4.61
N SER A 57 14.08 4.69 -3.46
CA SER A 57 12.86 5.25 -2.86
C SER A 57 13.18 6.57 -2.19
N ASN A 58 12.56 7.63 -2.69
CA ASN A 58 12.69 8.98 -2.11
C ASN A 58 11.52 9.31 -1.18
N SER A 59 10.64 8.33 -0.86
CA SER A 59 9.49 8.58 -0.02
C SER A 59 9.83 8.46 1.46
N VAL A 60 9.46 9.48 2.23
CA VAL A 60 9.55 9.43 3.69
C VAL A 60 8.78 8.23 4.24
N TYR A 61 7.63 7.91 3.63
CA TYR A 61 6.85 6.74 3.98
C TYR A 61 7.62 5.44 3.72
N GLY A 62 8.18 5.26 2.51
CA GLY A 62 8.99 4.06 2.17
C GLY A 62 10.18 3.91 3.11
N GLN A 63 10.91 5.00 3.36
CA GLN A 63 12.00 5.01 4.33
C GLN A 63 11.53 4.60 5.73
N SER A 64 10.42 5.15 6.20
CA SER A 64 9.90 4.84 7.53
C SER A 64 9.47 3.37 7.67
N LYS A 65 8.89 2.79 6.63
CA LYS A 65 8.49 1.36 6.61
C LYS A 65 9.72 0.45 6.53
N TYR A 66 10.72 0.82 5.74
CA TYR A 66 12.00 0.09 5.68
C TYR A 66 12.71 0.07 7.04
N LEU A 67 12.88 1.22 7.67
CA LEU A 67 13.53 1.31 8.98
C LEU A 67 12.76 0.59 10.07
N ALA A 68 11.42 0.65 10.05
CA ALA A 68 10.58 -0.14 10.95
C ALA A 68 10.72 -1.64 10.70
N GLU A 69 10.83 -2.07 9.44
CA GLU A 69 11.07 -3.49 9.10
C GLU A 69 12.44 -3.96 9.60
N LEU A 70 13.48 -3.10 9.58
CA LEU A 70 14.79 -3.42 10.16
C LEU A 70 14.71 -3.71 11.68
N GLU A 71 13.86 -3.00 12.43
CA GLU A 71 13.64 -3.29 13.86
C GLU A 71 13.02 -4.68 14.07
N VAL A 72 12.16 -5.13 13.16
CA VAL A 72 11.59 -6.49 13.22
C VAL A 72 12.65 -7.54 12.90
N TRP A 73 13.51 -7.28 11.90
CA TRP A 73 14.66 -8.16 11.58
C TRP A 73 15.66 -8.22 12.73
N ARG A 74 15.98 -7.09 13.38
CA ARG A 74 16.81 -7.05 14.60
C ARG A 74 16.22 -7.96 15.68
N ALA A 75 14.93 -7.84 15.97
CA ALA A 75 14.28 -8.64 16.98
C ALA A 75 14.28 -10.15 16.65
N MET A 76 14.24 -10.51 15.36
CA MET A 76 14.41 -11.90 14.93
C MET A 76 15.79 -12.45 15.30
N GLU A 77 16.85 -11.69 15.03
CA GLU A 77 18.22 -12.07 15.42
C GLU A 77 18.39 -12.18 16.96
N GLU A 78 17.57 -11.45 17.73
CA GLU A 78 17.49 -11.53 19.18
C GLU A 78 16.59 -12.69 19.68
N GLY A 79 16.03 -13.48 18.77
CA GLY A 79 15.27 -14.70 19.08
C GLY A 79 13.75 -14.57 19.03
N LEU A 80 13.19 -13.48 18.49
CA LEU A 80 11.74 -13.33 18.28
C LEU A 80 11.31 -14.05 16.98
N PRO A 81 10.54 -15.15 17.05
CA PRO A 81 9.98 -15.74 15.83
C PRO A 81 9.04 -14.77 15.14
N MET A 82 9.26 -14.48 13.86
CA MET A 82 8.43 -13.52 13.12
C MET A 82 8.25 -13.88 11.65
N ALA A 83 7.21 -13.33 11.03
CA ALA A 83 7.09 -13.21 9.58
C ALA A 83 6.55 -11.83 9.21
N ILE A 84 6.86 -11.37 8.00
CA ILE A 84 6.52 -10.05 7.51
C ILE A 84 5.65 -10.18 6.28
N VAL A 85 4.60 -9.37 6.18
CA VAL A 85 3.85 -9.18 4.96
C VAL A 85 4.11 -7.77 4.41
N ASN A 86 4.37 -7.68 3.10
CA ASN A 86 4.57 -6.45 2.35
C ASN A 86 3.38 -6.27 1.38
N PRO A 87 2.22 -5.80 1.85
CA PRO A 87 1.09 -5.58 0.96
C PRO A 87 1.35 -4.44 -0.02
N VAL A 88 0.75 -4.57 -1.21
CA VAL A 88 0.57 -3.49 -2.18
C VAL A 88 -0.56 -2.55 -1.75
N ILE A 89 -1.24 -1.88 -2.68
CA ILE A 89 -2.39 -1.03 -2.34
C ILE A 89 -3.54 -1.93 -1.84
N ILE A 90 -3.87 -1.78 -0.56
CA ILE A 90 -4.93 -2.57 0.09
C ILE A 90 -6.28 -1.92 -0.21
N LEU A 91 -7.22 -2.69 -0.74
CA LEU A 91 -8.60 -2.27 -0.97
C LEU A 91 -9.50 -2.76 0.17
N GLY A 92 -10.20 -1.84 0.82
CA GLY A 92 -11.09 -2.12 1.94
C GLY A 92 -11.91 -0.90 2.32
N ALA A 93 -13.01 -1.09 3.06
CA ALA A 93 -13.85 -0.02 3.58
C ALA A 93 -13.21 0.60 4.83
N GLY A 94 -12.16 1.38 4.62
CA GLY A 94 -11.45 2.13 5.65
C GLY A 94 -11.91 3.59 5.77
N ASP A 95 -11.02 4.46 6.25
CA ASP A 95 -11.31 5.89 6.36
C ASP A 95 -11.60 6.50 4.98
N TRP A 96 -12.84 6.97 4.80
CA TRP A 96 -13.33 7.57 3.56
C TRP A 96 -12.48 8.76 3.06
N ASN A 97 -11.81 9.44 3.98
CA ASN A 97 -11.04 10.65 3.67
C ASN A 97 -9.55 10.40 3.45
N ASN A 98 -9.04 9.23 3.84
CA ASN A 98 -7.60 8.95 3.86
C ASN A 98 -7.27 7.58 3.27
N GLY A 99 -5.99 7.39 2.95
CA GLY A 99 -5.46 6.12 2.48
C GLY A 99 -6.05 5.66 1.15
N SER A 100 -6.11 4.35 0.95
CA SER A 100 -6.64 3.74 -0.27
C SER A 100 -8.16 3.90 -0.45
N SER A 101 -8.92 4.08 0.64
CA SER A 101 -10.35 4.39 0.59
C SER A 101 -10.64 5.75 -0.06
N GLY A 102 -9.67 6.69 -0.03
CA GLY A 102 -9.75 7.96 -0.76
C GLY A 102 -9.87 7.79 -2.28
N ILE A 103 -9.42 6.65 -2.85
CA ILE A 103 -9.61 6.32 -4.27
C ILE A 103 -11.10 6.11 -4.55
N PHE A 104 -11.81 5.39 -3.66
CA PHE A 104 -13.27 5.19 -3.76
C PHE A 104 -14.02 6.50 -3.65
N LYS A 105 -13.66 7.37 -2.70
CA LYS A 105 -14.25 8.71 -2.58
C LYS A 105 -14.05 9.55 -3.82
N SER A 106 -12.86 9.52 -4.41
CA SER A 106 -12.56 10.27 -5.62
C SER A 106 -13.42 9.82 -6.80
N ALA A 107 -13.59 8.51 -6.99
CA ALA A 107 -14.43 7.94 -8.03
C ALA A 107 -15.93 8.23 -7.79
N TYR A 108 -16.41 8.12 -6.54
CA TYR A 108 -17.78 8.49 -6.16
C TYR A 108 -18.09 9.96 -6.45
N ASN A 109 -17.13 10.85 -6.24
CA ASN A 109 -17.25 12.28 -6.55
C ASN A 109 -17.00 12.61 -8.03
N GLU A 110 -17.00 11.61 -8.91
CA GLU A 110 -16.82 11.76 -10.36
C GLU A 110 -15.52 12.53 -10.73
N PHE A 111 -14.41 12.26 -10.02
CA PHE A 111 -13.14 12.89 -10.32
C PHE A 111 -12.72 12.59 -11.78
N PRO A 112 -12.62 13.63 -12.64
CA PRO A 112 -12.57 13.41 -14.08
C PRO A 112 -11.20 12.94 -14.60
N TRP A 113 -10.15 12.96 -13.76
CA TRP A 113 -8.78 12.72 -14.18
C TRP A 113 -8.31 11.30 -13.85
N TYR A 114 -7.50 10.71 -14.73
CA TYR A 114 -6.80 9.45 -14.50
C TYR A 114 -5.34 9.53 -14.95
N THR A 115 -4.50 8.66 -14.40
CA THR A 115 -3.08 8.50 -14.77
C THR A 115 -2.87 7.22 -15.56
N GLY A 116 -1.76 7.16 -16.31
CA GLY A 116 -1.39 5.99 -17.11
C GLY A 116 -0.59 4.94 -16.35
N GLY A 117 -0.26 5.18 -15.08
CA GLY A 117 0.53 4.26 -14.29
C GLY A 117 -0.20 2.96 -13.91
N MET A 118 0.56 2.03 -13.36
CA MET A 118 0.09 0.71 -12.89
C MET A 118 0.64 0.45 -11.50
N SER A 119 -0.12 -0.27 -10.68
CA SER A 119 0.33 -0.75 -9.37
C SER A 119 -0.30 -2.12 -9.06
N GLY A 120 0.14 -2.74 -7.97
CA GLY A 120 -0.50 -3.91 -7.40
C GLY A 120 -1.66 -3.53 -6.48
N PHE A 121 -2.69 -4.38 -6.46
CA PHE A 121 -3.85 -4.24 -5.59
C PHE A 121 -4.14 -5.57 -4.89
N VAL A 122 -4.64 -5.49 -3.66
CA VAL A 122 -5.00 -6.65 -2.85
C VAL A 122 -6.20 -6.32 -1.97
N ASP A 123 -7.06 -7.31 -1.73
CA ASP A 123 -8.17 -7.20 -0.78
C ASP A 123 -7.64 -7.17 0.65
N VAL A 124 -8.22 -6.34 1.51
CA VAL A 124 -7.89 -6.31 2.95
C VAL A 124 -8.12 -7.67 3.60
N LEU A 125 -9.15 -8.42 3.16
CA LEU A 125 -9.42 -9.76 3.67
C LEU A 125 -8.32 -10.76 3.28
N ASP A 126 -7.74 -10.64 2.07
CA ASP A 126 -6.61 -11.48 1.68
C ASP A 126 -5.37 -11.21 2.53
N VAL A 127 -5.15 -9.95 2.91
CA VAL A 127 -4.06 -9.59 3.82
C VAL A 127 -4.30 -10.23 5.20
N VAL A 128 -5.52 -10.17 5.72
CA VAL A 128 -5.89 -10.80 7.01
C VAL A 128 -5.73 -12.32 6.94
N ASP A 129 -6.27 -12.96 5.88
CA ASP A 129 -6.17 -14.41 5.69
C ASP A 129 -4.68 -14.85 5.59
N ALA A 130 -3.85 -14.10 4.86
CA ALA A 130 -2.41 -14.38 4.77
C ALA A 130 -1.69 -14.23 6.12
N MET A 131 -2.04 -13.21 6.91
CA MET A 131 -1.50 -13.02 8.26
C MET A 131 -1.90 -14.18 9.19
N GLN A 132 -3.16 -14.64 9.12
CA GLN A 132 -3.63 -15.77 9.91
C GLN A 132 -2.89 -17.05 9.53
N ILE A 133 -2.79 -17.36 8.24
CA ILE A 133 -2.05 -18.52 7.74
C ILE A 133 -0.58 -18.47 8.22
N LEU A 134 0.07 -17.33 8.10
CA LEU A 134 1.45 -17.17 8.59
C LEU A 134 1.55 -17.34 10.10
N MET A 135 0.58 -16.84 10.87
CA MET A 135 0.55 -16.99 12.33
C MET A 135 0.45 -18.46 12.75
N GLU A 136 -0.35 -19.24 12.06
CA GLU A 136 -0.60 -20.67 12.33
C GLU A 136 0.48 -21.59 11.75
N SER A 137 1.26 -21.13 10.78
CA SER A 137 2.32 -21.89 10.13
C SER A 137 3.61 -21.97 10.96
N ASN A 138 4.53 -22.84 10.57
CA ASN A 138 5.89 -22.92 11.11
C ASN A 138 6.88 -21.96 10.41
N VAL A 139 6.42 -21.12 9.47
CA VAL A 139 7.27 -20.20 8.73
C VAL A 139 7.76 -19.08 9.66
N VAL A 140 9.06 -18.91 9.78
CA VAL A 140 9.73 -17.83 10.53
C VAL A 140 10.84 -17.21 9.69
N GLY A 141 11.19 -15.95 9.96
CA GLY A 141 12.30 -15.27 9.30
C GLY A 141 12.05 -15.04 7.80
N GLN A 142 10.80 -14.86 7.39
CA GLN A 142 10.45 -14.65 6.00
C GLN A 142 9.61 -13.40 5.82
N ARG A 143 9.74 -12.75 4.64
CA ARG A 143 8.83 -11.70 4.19
C ARG A 143 8.15 -12.11 2.89
N TYR A 144 6.94 -11.60 2.69
CA TYR A 144 6.09 -11.95 1.54
C TYR A 144 5.39 -10.73 0.96
N VAL A 145 5.53 -10.55 -0.35
CA VAL A 145 4.74 -9.58 -1.11
C VAL A 145 3.31 -10.10 -1.25
N LEU A 146 2.34 -9.31 -0.83
CA LEU A 146 0.92 -9.63 -1.01
C LEU A 146 0.33 -8.71 -2.08
N SER A 147 0.08 -9.27 -3.27
CA SER A 147 -0.49 -8.60 -4.43
C SER A 147 -1.42 -9.56 -5.16
N ALA A 148 -2.70 -9.23 -5.27
CA ALA A 148 -3.64 -10.07 -6.02
C ALA A 148 -3.44 -9.85 -7.52
N GLU A 149 -3.51 -8.60 -7.98
CA GLU A 149 -3.42 -8.24 -9.40
C GLU A 149 -2.63 -6.95 -9.61
N ASN A 150 -1.91 -6.86 -10.73
CA ASN A 150 -1.27 -5.64 -11.20
C ASN A 150 -2.18 -4.96 -12.23
N ILE A 151 -2.74 -3.79 -11.90
CA ILE A 151 -3.79 -3.14 -12.70
C ILE A 151 -3.42 -1.66 -12.93
N HIS A 152 -3.80 -1.13 -14.09
CA HIS A 152 -3.66 0.30 -14.36
C HIS A 152 -4.61 1.13 -13.49
N TYR A 153 -4.14 2.27 -13.00
CA TYR A 153 -4.98 3.17 -12.21
C TYR A 153 -6.28 3.57 -12.92
N ARG A 154 -6.22 3.78 -14.25
CA ARG A 154 -7.42 4.05 -15.04
C ARG A 154 -8.48 2.97 -14.88
N ASP A 155 -8.08 1.69 -14.93
CA ASP A 155 -9.02 0.57 -14.90
C ASP A 155 -9.61 0.40 -13.49
N ILE A 156 -8.80 0.59 -12.45
CA ILE A 156 -9.27 0.64 -11.05
C ILE A 156 -10.31 1.76 -10.87
N PHE A 157 -10.01 2.99 -11.30
CA PHE A 157 -10.95 4.10 -11.19
C PHE A 157 -12.24 3.85 -11.98
N ASN A 158 -12.13 3.25 -13.18
CA ASN A 158 -13.28 2.87 -13.98
C ASN A 158 -14.16 1.81 -13.27
N ALA A 159 -13.55 0.78 -12.70
CA ALA A 159 -14.27 -0.27 -11.98
C ALA A 159 -14.97 0.29 -10.75
N ILE A 160 -14.31 1.14 -9.97
CA ILE A 160 -14.91 1.77 -8.78
C ILE A 160 -16.06 2.72 -9.18
N ALA A 161 -15.88 3.55 -10.22
CA ALA A 161 -16.92 4.45 -10.68
C ALA A 161 -18.18 3.66 -11.14
N LYS A 162 -17.97 2.55 -11.87
CA LYS A 162 -19.08 1.64 -12.25
C LYS A 162 -19.78 1.05 -11.02
N ALA A 163 -19.06 0.61 -9.98
CA ALA A 163 -19.63 0.05 -8.77
C ALA A 163 -20.49 1.06 -7.99
N PHE A 164 -20.22 2.35 -8.15
CA PHE A 164 -21.02 3.44 -7.59
C PHE A 164 -22.08 4.00 -8.54
N ASP A 165 -22.15 3.52 -9.77
CA ASP A 165 -23.00 4.09 -10.83
C ASP A 165 -22.68 5.58 -11.09
N LYS A 166 -21.39 5.91 -11.17
CA LYS A 166 -20.86 7.25 -11.38
C LYS A 166 -20.12 7.38 -12.72
N LYS A 167 -19.94 8.61 -13.19
CA LYS A 167 -19.22 8.91 -14.45
C LYS A 167 -17.79 8.46 -14.39
N LEU A 168 -17.33 7.86 -15.49
CA LEU A 168 -15.95 7.39 -15.62
C LEU A 168 -14.96 8.57 -15.75
N PRO A 169 -13.74 8.47 -15.20
CA PRO A 169 -12.70 9.42 -15.49
C PRO A 169 -12.35 9.43 -16.99
N HIS A 170 -12.31 10.59 -17.58
CA HIS A 170 -12.15 10.77 -19.03
C HIS A 170 -10.99 11.68 -19.42
N LYS A 171 -10.35 12.36 -18.45
CA LYS A 171 -9.22 13.28 -18.70
C LYS A 171 -7.91 12.63 -18.29
N LYS A 172 -6.99 12.43 -19.24
CA LYS A 172 -5.67 11.86 -18.95
C LYS A 172 -4.75 12.92 -18.35
N VAL A 173 -4.15 12.62 -17.20
CA VAL A 173 -3.08 13.44 -16.62
C VAL A 173 -1.77 13.07 -17.31
N THR A 174 -1.20 14.02 -18.06
CA THR A 174 0.15 13.86 -18.63
C THR A 174 1.22 14.17 -17.57
N PRO A 175 2.47 13.66 -17.71
CA PRO A 175 3.58 14.00 -16.81
C PRO A 175 3.82 15.52 -16.69
N PHE A 176 3.65 16.26 -17.78
CA PHE A 176 3.77 17.70 -17.79
C PHE A 176 2.67 18.37 -16.94
N LEU A 177 1.42 17.97 -17.11
CA LEU A 177 0.29 18.49 -16.32
C LEU A 177 0.44 18.13 -14.84
N ALA A 178 0.81 16.89 -14.53
CA ALA A 178 1.11 16.47 -13.15
C ALA A 178 2.21 17.33 -12.52
N GLY A 179 3.24 17.67 -13.32
CA GLY A 179 4.33 18.57 -12.93
C GLY A 179 3.87 19.97 -12.56
N ILE A 180 2.86 20.51 -13.24
CA ILE A 180 2.28 21.82 -12.92
C ILE A 180 1.39 21.73 -11.69
N VAL A 181 0.48 20.75 -11.64
CA VAL A 181 -0.53 20.63 -10.57
C VAL A 181 0.11 20.46 -9.20
N TRP A 182 1.12 19.58 -9.04
CA TRP A 182 1.75 19.42 -7.74
C TRP A 182 2.47 20.68 -7.23
N ARG A 183 3.02 21.51 -8.16
CA ARG A 183 3.64 22.79 -7.78
C ARG A 183 2.61 23.80 -7.30
N LEU A 184 1.45 23.87 -7.96
CA LEU A 184 0.35 24.72 -7.54
C LEU A 184 -0.21 24.29 -6.17
N GLU A 185 -0.38 22.98 -5.96
CA GLU A 185 -0.81 22.44 -4.67
C GLU A 185 0.23 22.68 -3.56
N ALA A 186 1.53 22.62 -3.88
CA ALA A 186 2.58 22.96 -2.91
C ALA A 186 2.52 24.45 -2.50
N ILE A 187 2.35 25.37 -3.47
CA ILE A 187 2.18 26.81 -3.20
C ILE A 187 0.92 27.06 -2.36
N LYS A 188 -0.20 26.44 -2.74
CA LYS A 188 -1.46 26.53 -2.00
C LYS A 188 -1.31 26.02 -0.56
N GLY A 189 -0.59 24.90 -0.38
CA GLY A 189 -0.29 24.35 0.94
C GLY A 189 0.54 25.32 1.81
N MET A 190 1.53 26.01 1.22
CA MET A 190 2.32 27.03 1.92
C MET A 190 1.45 28.22 2.37
N ILE A 191 0.49 28.66 1.55
CA ILE A 191 -0.37 29.81 1.84
C ILE A 191 -1.47 29.43 2.85
N THR A 192 -2.07 28.24 2.70
CA THR A 192 -3.24 27.85 3.49
C THR A 192 -2.92 27.03 4.74
N GLY A 193 -1.66 26.58 4.90
CA GLY A 193 -1.25 25.65 5.97
C GLY A 193 -1.86 24.26 5.87
N LYS A 194 -2.61 23.95 4.79
CA LYS A 194 -3.22 22.63 4.56
C LYS A 194 -2.28 21.72 3.80
N ALA A 195 -2.32 20.42 4.10
CA ALA A 195 -1.56 19.42 3.35
C ALA A 195 -1.98 19.45 1.86
N PRO A 196 -1.01 19.44 0.92
CA PRO A 196 -1.31 19.43 -0.50
C PRO A 196 -2.01 18.11 -0.89
N LEU A 197 -3.01 18.19 -1.77
CA LEU A 197 -3.73 17.02 -2.29
C LEU A 197 -2.84 16.16 -3.19
N LEU A 198 -1.86 16.76 -3.86
CA LEU A 198 -0.91 16.09 -4.73
C LEU A 198 0.50 16.57 -4.41
N THR A 199 1.38 15.64 -4.02
CA THR A 199 2.81 15.90 -3.84
C THR A 199 3.58 15.51 -5.10
N LYS A 200 4.83 15.97 -5.23
CA LYS A 200 5.74 15.53 -6.30
C LYS A 200 5.85 14.00 -6.34
N GLU A 201 5.91 13.39 -5.18
CA GLU A 201 6.07 11.95 -5.00
C GLU A 201 4.81 11.18 -5.46
N THR A 202 3.62 11.56 -4.97
CA THR A 202 2.36 10.92 -5.39
C THR A 202 2.10 11.12 -6.89
N ALA A 203 2.48 12.28 -7.46
CA ALA A 203 2.39 12.54 -8.89
C ALA A 203 3.29 11.61 -9.70
N ALA A 204 4.53 11.38 -9.25
CA ALA A 204 5.48 10.47 -9.91
C ALA A 204 5.03 9.00 -9.78
N THR A 205 4.61 8.58 -8.58
CA THR A 205 4.12 7.21 -8.33
C THR A 205 2.88 6.88 -9.16
N ALA A 206 1.94 7.82 -9.29
CA ALA A 206 0.74 7.64 -10.09
C ALA A 206 1.00 7.53 -11.60
N GLN A 207 2.15 7.97 -12.09
CA GLN A 207 2.57 7.84 -13.50
C GLN A 207 3.43 6.59 -13.74
N ALA A 208 4.03 6.03 -12.72
CA ALA A 208 4.93 4.89 -12.82
C ALA A 208 4.16 3.59 -13.11
N THR A 209 4.71 2.76 -13.98
CA THR A 209 4.23 1.39 -14.20
C THR A 209 5.06 0.46 -13.33
N VAL A 210 4.46 0.01 -12.23
CA VAL A 210 5.11 -0.89 -11.27
C VAL A 210 4.33 -2.19 -11.19
N ARG A 211 5.05 -3.31 -11.32
CA ARG A 211 4.49 -4.65 -11.14
C ARG A 211 5.08 -5.28 -9.89
N PHE A 212 4.29 -6.13 -9.26
CA PHE A 212 4.69 -6.88 -8.08
C PHE A 212 4.53 -8.38 -8.34
N ASN A 213 5.47 -9.17 -7.81
CA ASN A 213 5.46 -10.62 -7.90
C ASN A 213 5.11 -11.20 -6.52
N ASN A 214 4.04 -11.99 -6.46
CA ASN A 214 3.53 -12.64 -5.25
C ASN A 214 3.85 -14.15 -5.20
N GLN A 215 4.66 -14.64 -6.14
CA GLN A 215 4.87 -16.09 -6.34
C GLN A 215 5.49 -16.77 -5.12
N LYS A 216 6.33 -16.06 -4.37
CA LYS A 216 6.93 -16.59 -3.13
C LYS A 216 5.86 -17.01 -2.12
N PHE A 217 4.84 -16.18 -1.92
CA PHE A 217 3.73 -16.50 -1.00
C PHE A 217 2.90 -17.68 -1.52
N LEU A 218 2.53 -17.67 -2.80
CA LEU A 218 1.74 -18.74 -3.41
C LEU A 218 2.50 -20.08 -3.45
N ASN A 219 3.82 -20.07 -3.63
CA ASN A 219 4.64 -21.29 -3.54
C ASN A 219 4.70 -21.85 -2.10
N ALA A 220 4.74 -20.98 -1.10
CA ALA A 220 4.72 -21.39 0.31
C ALA A 220 3.35 -21.89 0.77
N PHE A 221 2.27 -21.36 0.17
CA PHE A 221 0.88 -21.67 0.51
C PHE A 221 0.04 -21.91 -0.75
N PRO A 222 0.19 -23.10 -1.40
CA PRO A 222 -0.43 -23.35 -2.71
C PRO A 222 -1.97 -23.34 -2.72
N ASP A 223 -2.59 -23.60 -1.58
CA ASP A 223 -4.05 -23.59 -1.42
C ASP A 223 -4.64 -22.19 -1.30
N PHE A 224 -3.78 -21.19 -1.05
CA PHE A 224 -4.23 -19.80 -0.95
C PHE A 224 -4.62 -19.23 -2.31
N LYS A 225 -5.77 -18.56 -2.36
CA LYS A 225 -6.26 -17.91 -3.57
C LYS A 225 -6.68 -16.49 -3.26
N TYR A 226 -6.06 -15.54 -3.95
CA TYR A 226 -6.49 -14.15 -3.87
C TYR A 226 -7.90 -13.96 -4.43
N ARG A 227 -8.67 -13.07 -3.82
CA ARG A 227 -9.93 -12.57 -4.35
C ARG A 227 -9.67 -11.75 -5.60
N LYS A 228 -10.58 -11.81 -6.57
CA LYS A 228 -10.49 -10.93 -7.75
C LYS A 228 -10.70 -9.48 -7.33
N VAL A 229 -9.90 -8.59 -7.89
CA VAL A 229 -9.96 -7.16 -7.55
C VAL A 229 -11.33 -6.55 -7.91
N ASP A 230 -11.95 -6.99 -9.02
CA ASP A 230 -13.29 -6.53 -9.38
C ASP A 230 -14.35 -6.90 -8.33
N ASP A 231 -14.31 -8.13 -7.80
CA ASP A 231 -15.23 -8.58 -6.74
C ASP A 231 -15.00 -7.80 -5.43
N THR A 232 -13.72 -7.56 -5.11
CA THR A 232 -13.29 -6.69 -4.00
C THR A 232 -13.88 -5.28 -4.13
N ILE A 233 -13.77 -4.67 -5.30
CA ILE A 233 -14.29 -3.33 -5.57
C ILE A 233 -15.81 -3.26 -5.36
N ILE A 234 -16.55 -4.24 -5.88
CA ILE A 234 -18.01 -4.31 -5.71
C ILE A 234 -18.39 -4.41 -4.24
N ARG A 235 -17.72 -5.30 -3.49
CA ARG A 235 -17.94 -5.48 -2.05
C ARG A 235 -17.64 -4.20 -1.28
N VAL A 236 -16.45 -3.61 -1.48
CA VAL A 236 -16.03 -2.40 -0.77
C VAL A 236 -16.92 -1.20 -1.09
N ALA A 237 -17.34 -1.04 -2.36
CA ALA A 237 -18.29 0.01 -2.73
C ALA A 237 -19.62 -0.13 -2.00
N LYS A 238 -20.16 -1.36 -1.88
CA LYS A 238 -21.38 -1.65 -1.14
C LYS A 238 -21.23 -1.34 0.36
N GLU A 239 -20.13 -1.74 0.97
CA GLU A 239 -19.82 -1.46 2.37
C GLU A 239 -19.72 0.06 2.62
N LEU A 240 -19.01 0.80 1.76
CA LEU A 240 -18.87 2.25 1.87
C LEU A 240 -20.20 2.99 1.66
N LYS A 241 -21.06 2.52 0.74
CA LYS A 241 -22.43 3.05 0.59
C LYS A 241 -23.23 2.91 1.90
N ALA A 242 -23.16 1.75 2.54
CA ALA A 242 -23.85 1.50 3.80
C ALA A 242 -23.30 2.35 4.95
N ILE A 243 -21.96 2.43 5.10
CA ILE A 243 -21.31 3.16 6.19
C ILE A 243 -21.56 4.66 6.09
N HIS A 244 -21.53 5.21 4.88
CA HIS A 244 -21.63 6.66 4.65
C HIS A 244 -22.99 7.12 4.14
N HIS A 245 -23.99 6.24 4.13
CA HIS A 245 -25.36 6.52 3.64
C HIS A 245 -25.36 7.17 2.25
N LEU A 246 -24.51 6.66 1.33
CA LEU A 246 -24.37 7.19 -0.02
C LEU A 246 -25.48 6.69 -0.93
N ALA A 247 -25.94 7.56 -1.86
CA ALA A 247 -26.91 7.23 -2.88
C ALA A 247 -26.29 6.43 -4.05
#